data_3821c5687407f86e7b2d3a63828369a5
#
_entry.id   3821c5687407f86e7b2d3a63828369a5
#
_cell.length_a   1.000
_cell.length_b   1.000
_cell.length_c   1.000
_cell.angle_alpha   90.00
_cell.angle_beta   90.00
_cell.angle_gamma   90.00
#
_symmetry.space_group_name_H-M   'P 1'
#
loop_
_entity.id
_entity.type
_entity.pdbx_description
1 polymer ?
#
loop_
_entity_poly.entity_id
_entity_poly.type
_entity_poly.pdbx_seq_one_letter_code
_entity_poly.pdbx_strand_id
1 'polypeptide(L)'
;CGTGQGAMMSLNAHDGVFCGYCIDPSDAFLFNQVNNGNALALPFAKGFGWGAELNARYIFEKALTGERGAGYPVERREPQVRHASILTQVKSALVSRSYVDSLKNLDQELVKTAVSGERFQACLFENGQDQDLIDYVKSLLA
;
A
#
# COMPACT_ATOMS: atom_id res chain seq x y z
N CYS A 1 8.93 -6.69 3.31
CA CYS A 1 9.76 -6.18 4.42
C CYS A 1 9.92 -7.27 5.46
N GLY A 2 11.02 -7.26 6.24
CA GLY A 2 11.32 -8.33 7.20
C GLY A 2 10.13 -8.71 8.08
N THR A 3 9.77 -7.88 9.05
CA THR A 3 8.62 -8.12 9.95
C THR A 3 7.28 -7.63 9.38
N GLY A 4 7.26 -6.89 8.30
CA GLY A 4 6.06 -6.26 7.73
C GLY A 4 5.58 -5.01 8.49
N GLN A 5 5.88 -4.89 9.76
CA GLN A 5 5.34 -3.83 10.62
C GLN A 5 5.88 -2.44 10.27
N GLY A 6 7.19 -2.33 10.02
CA GLY A 6 7.81 -1.06 9.62
C GLY A 6 7.23 -0.51 8.32
N ALA A 7 7.04 -1.37 7.32
CA ALA A 7 6.39 -0.98 6.07
C ALA A 7 4.94 -0.54 6.29
N MET A 8 4.17 -1.27 7.11
CA MET A 8 2.80 -0.90 7.44
C MET A 8 2.71 0.47 8.13
N MET A 9 3.58 0.74 9.11
CA MET A 9 3.63 2.02 9.82
C MET A 9 4.00 3.17 8.88
N SER A 10 5.05 2.99 8.08
CA SER A 10 5.52 4.00 7.12
C SER A 10 4.45 4.34 6.09
N LEU A 11 3.88 3.34 5.44
CA LEU A 11 2.86 3.53 4.40
C LEU A 11 1.59 4.20 4.95
N ASN A 12 1.17 3.83 6.16
CA ASN A 12 -0.01 4.45 6.78
C ASN A 12 0.20 5.90 7.23
N ALA A 13 1.42 6.42 7.21
CA ALA A 13 1.69 7.84 7.45
C ALA A 13 1.31 8.75 6.26
N HIS A 14 0.99 8.19 5.09
CA HIS A 14 0.66 8.95 3.90
C HIS A 14 -0.86 9.03 3.65
N ASP A 15 -1.30 10.18 3.13
CA ASP A 15 -2.70 10.33 2.70
C ASP A 15 -3.03 9.36 1.55
N GLY A 16 -4.28 8.91 1.52
CA GLY A 16 -4.76 7.97 0.51
C GLY A 16 -4.19 6.55 0.60
N VAL A 17 -3.21 6.26 1.47
CA VAL A 17 -2.63 4.93 1.64
C VAL A 17 -3.25 4.21 2.84
N PHE A 18 -3.90 3.09 2.59
CA PHE A 18 -4.43 2.18 3.61
C PHE A 18 -3.70 0.85 3.50
N CYS A 19 -2.70 0.67 4.39
CA CYS A 19 -1.85 -0.51 4.40
C CYS A 19 -2.22 -1.44 5.54
N GLY A 20 -2.51 -2.70 5.20
CA GLY A 20 -2.80 -3.78 6.14
C GLY A 20 -1.64 -4.75 6.30
N TYR A 21 -1.45 -5.24 7.51
CA TYR A 21 -0.57 -6.36 7.77
C TYR A 21 -1.25 -7.65 7.31
N CYS A 22 -0.58 -8.41 6.47
CA CYS A 22 -1.17 -9.58 5.83
C CYS A 22 -0.21 -10.76 5.88
N ILE A 23 -0.68 -11.89 6.40
CA ILE A 23 0.09 -13.14 6.49
C ILE A 23 -0.55 -14.30 5.74
N ASP A 24 -1.84 -14.20 5.42
CA ASP A 24 -2.58 -15.23 4.71
C ASP A 24 -3.62 -14.64 3.73
N PRO A 25 -4.22 -15.48 2.88
CA PRO A 25 -5.20 -15.02 1.88
C PRO A 25 -6.49 -14.44 2.47
N SER A 26 -6.89 -14.85 3.66
CA SER A 26 -8.09 -14.31 4.32
C SER A 26 -7.87 -12.89 4.82
N ASP A 27 -6.68 -12.59 5.35
CA ASP A 27 -6.27 -11.22 5.68
C ASP A 27 -6.39 -10.31 4.45
N ALA A 28 -5.82 -10.76 3.32
CA ALA A 28 -5.83 -10.00 2.07
C ALA A 28 -7.25 -9.71 1.56
N PHE A 29 -8.10 -10.74 1.56
CA PHE A 29 -9.49 -10.63 1.12
C PHE A 29 -10.29 -9.67 2.03
N LEU A 30 -10.24 -9.90 3.33
CA LEU A 30 -11.00 -9.09 4.29
C LEU A 30 -10.51 -7.64 4.30
N PHE A 31 -9.21 -7.42 4.22
CA PHE A 31 -8.66 -6.08 4.16
C PHE A 31 -9.06 -5.32 2.90
N ASN A 32 -9.07 -6.00 1.75
CA ASN A 32 -9.60 -5.43 0.51
C ASN A 32 -11.09 -5.10 0.62
N GLN A 33 -11.90 -6.07 1.06
CA GLN A 33 -13.36 -5.93 1.04
C GLN A 33 -13.91 -5.02 2.14
N VAL A 34 -13.41 -5.14 3.37
CA VAL A 34 -13.97 -4.46 4.55
C VAL A 34 -13.31 -3.09 4.78
N ASN A 35 -11.98 -3.04 4.68
CA ASN A 35 -11.21 -1.84 5.03
C ASN A 35 -10.92 -0.92 3.85
N ASN A 36 -11.34 -1.29 2.64
CA ASN A 36 -10.99 -0.56 1.42
C ASN A 36 -9.47 -0.37 1.27
N GLY A 37 -8.69 -1.38 1.71
CA GLY A 37 -7.24 -1.35 1.71
C GLY A 37 -6.65 -1.31 0.30
N ASN A 38 -5.53 -0.59 0.12
CA ASN A 38 -4.86 -0.45 -1.17
C ASN A 38 -3.36 -0.77 -1.12
N ALA A 39 -2.85 -1.18 0.02
CA ALA A 39 -1.46 -1.62 0.20
C ALA A 39 -1.40 -2.78 1.20
N LEU A 40 -0.50 -3.73 0.99
CA LEU A 40 -0.27 -4.85 1.89
C LEU A 40 1.18 -4.86 2.38
N ALA A 41 1.37 -5.09 3.67
CA ALA A 41 2.67 -5.29 4.29
C ALA A 41 2.86 -6.78 4.64
N LEU A 42 3.76 -7.45 3.92
CA LEU A 42 4.03 -8.88 4.07
C LEU A 42 5.32 -9.11 4.89
N PRO A 43 5.29 -9.98 5.93
CA PRO A 43 6.44 -10.25 6.78
C PRO A 43 7.34 -11.37 6.24
N PHE A 44 8.25 -11.09 5.33
CA PHE A 44 9.13 -12.11 4.73
C PHE A 44 10.02 -12.87 5.73
N ALA A 45 10.38 -12.24 6.86
CA ALA A 45 11.19 -12.88 7.88
C ALA A 45 10.38 -13.67 8.92
N LYS A 46 9.05 -13.71 8.80
CA LYS A 46 8.16 -14.34 9.76
C LYS A 46 7.00 -15.04 9.06
N GLY A 47 6.93 -16.37 9.22
CA GLY A 47 5.80 -17.15 8.70
C GLY A 47 5.85 -17.50 7.22
N PHE A 48 6.93 -17.14 6.52
CA PHE A 48 7.17 -17.48 5.11
C PHE A 48 8.26 -18.54 5.01
N GLY A 49 7.90 -19.80 5.26
CA GLY A 49 8.77 -20.97 5.13
C GLY A 49 8.40 -21.80 3.90
N TRP A 50 8.33 -23.11 4.10
CA TRP A 50 7.92 -24.06 3.08
C TRP A 50 6.54 -23.71 2.50
N GLY A 51 6.43 -23.59 1.14
CA GLY A 51 5.21 -23.18 0.46
C GLY A 51 4.92 -21.68 0.50
N ALA A 52 5.90 -20.85 0.89
CA ALA A 52 5.75 -19.39 0.96
C ALA A 52 5.31 -18.77 -0.37
N GLU A 53 5.80 -19.29 -1.49
CA GLU A 53 5.43 -18.86 -2.83
C GLU A 53 3.96 -19.11 -3.14
N LEU A 54 3.39 -20.23 -2.66
CA LEU A 54 1.98 -20.55 -2.81
C LEU A 54 1.12 -19.61 -1.95
N ASN A 55 1.52 -19.41 -0.69
CA ASN A 55 0.82 -18.48 0.20
C ASN A 55 0.82 -17.06 -0.37
N ALA A 56 1.98 -16.56 -0.82
CA ALA A 56 2.10 -15.25 -1.44
C ALA A 56 1.20 -15.12 -2.69
N ARG A 57 1.18 -16.14 -3.55
CA ARG A 57 0.29 -16.18 -4.70
C ARG A 57 -1.18 -16.05 -4.31
N TYR A 58 -1.63 -16.84 -3.34
CA TYR A 58 -3.01 -16.79 -2.87
C TYR A 58 -3.36 -15.47 -2.17
N ILE A 59 -2.42 -14.87 -1.45
CA ILE A 59 -2.56 -13.51 -0.90
C ILE A 59 -2.84 -12.51 -2.03
N PHE A 60 -2.04 -12.49 -3.09
CA PHE A 60 -2.24 -11.57 -4.21
C PHE A 60 -3.54 -11.85 -4.97
N GLU A 61 -3.87 -13.11 -5.23
CA GLU A 61 -5.14 -13.47 -5.84
C GLU A 61 -6.34 -12.93 -5.04
N LYS A 62 -6.30 -13.06 -3.72
CA LYS A 62 -7.38 -12.60 -2.83
C LYS A 62 -7.40 -11.08 -2.62
N ALA A 63 -6.24 -10.44 -2.60
CA ALA A 63 -6.15 -8.97 -2.57
C ALA A 63 -6.77 -8.31 -3.80
N LEU A 64 -6.77 -9.00 -4.94
CA LEU A 64 -7.30 -8.50 -6.21
C LEU A 64 -8.70 -9.06 -6.54
N THR A 65 -9.33 -9.81 -5.62
CA THR A 65 -10.63 -10.41 -5.84
C THR A 65 -11.75 -9.40 -5.58
N GLY A 66 -12.60 -9.20 -6.59
CA GLY A 66 -13.79 -8.36 -6.48
C GLY A 66 -13.50 -6.86 -6.42
N GLU A 67 -14.55 -6.09 -6.14
CA GLU A 67 -14.45 -4.64 -5.99
C GLU A 67 -13.93 -4.30 -4.59
N ARG A 68 -12.90 -3.48 -4.53
CA ARG A 68 -12.31 -3.01 -3.28
C ARG A 68 -13.31 -2.18 -2.48
N GLY A 69 -13.38 -2.45 -1.17
CA GLY A 69 -14.28 -1.73 -0.28
C GLY A 69 -15.76 -2.08 -0.45
N ALA A 70 -16.07 -3.17 -1.19
CA ALA A 70 -17.46 -3.59 -1.39
C ALA A 70 -18.17 -4.06 -0.11
N GLY A 71 -17.41 -4.46 0.91
CA GLY A 71 -17.91 -4.99 2.17
C GLY A 71 -18.13 -6.50 2.17
N TYR A 72 -17.94 -7.11 3.35
CA TYR A 72 -18.12 -8.56 3.56
C TYR A 72 -18.49 -8.88 5.02
N PRO A 73 -19.41 -9.81 5.29
CA PRO A 73 -20.35 -10.39 4.31
C PRO A 73 -21.38 -9.36 3.82
N VAL A 74 -22.20 -9.71 2.85
CA VAL A 74 -23.14 -8.78 2.17
C VAL A 74 -24.04 -8.04 3.17
N GLU A 75 -24.47 -8.72 4.24
CA GLU A 75 -25.33 -8.17 5.29
C GLU A 75 -24.65 -7.09 6.14
N ARG A 76 -23.32 -7.03 6.09
CA ARG A 76 -22.50 -6.03 6.81
C ARG A 76 -21.95 -4.92 5.91
N ARG A 77 -22.28 -4.93 4.63
CA ARG A 77 -21.71 -4.03 3.62
C ARG A 77 -21.92 -2.55 3.96
N GLU A 78 -23.16 -2.14 4.21
CA GLU A 78 -23.49 -0.72 4.39
C GLU A 78 -22.69 -0.04 5.52
N PRO A 79 -22.66 -0.55 6.77
CA PRO A 79 -21.85 0.07 7.81
C PRO A 79 -20.35 0.05 7.52
N GLN A 80 -19.83 -0.97 6.84
CA GLN A 80 -18.39 -1.07 6.51
C GLN A 80 -18.00 -0.01 5.48
N VAL A 81 -18.77 0.16 4.41
CA VAL A 81 -18.56 1.21 3.39
C VAL A 81 -18.58 2.60 4.03
N ARG A 82 -19.55 2.86 4.91
CA ARG A 82 -19.65 4.12 5.65
C ARG A 82 -18.41 4.36 6.54
N HIS A 83 -17.97 3.35 7.29
CA HIS A 83 -16.78 3.47 8.15
C HIS A 83 -15.50 3.68 7.35
N ALA A 84 -15.33 3.00 6.22
CA ALA A 84 -14.20 3.22 5.32
C ALA A 84 -14.16 4.66 4.77
N SER A 85 -15.33 5.22 4.41
CA SER A 85 -15.43 6.62 3.98
C SER A 85 -15.05 7.60 5.10
N ILE A 86 -15.54 7.38 6.33
CA ILE A 86 -15.17 8.21 7.50
C ILE A 86 -13.67 8.14 7.75
N LEU A 87 -13.07 6.94 7.73
CA LEU A 87 -11.63 6.77 7.92
C LEU A 87 -10.82 7.53 6.87
N THR A 88 -11.26 7.50 5.61
CA THR A 88 -10.63 8.26 4.52
C THR A 88 -10.66 9.76 4.81
N GLN A 89 -11.79 10.31 5.20
CA GLN A 89 -11.92 11.73 5.54
C GLN A 89 -11.05 12.14 6.73
N VAL A 90 -11.04 11.33 7.79
CA VAL A 90 -10.21 11.59 8.99
C VAL A 90 -8.73 11.56 8.60
N LYS A 91 -8.31 10.59 7.80
CA LYS A 91 -6.92 10.47 7.36
C LYS A 91 -6.48 11.67 6.52
N SER A 92 -7.25 12.07 5.52
CA SER A 92 -6.98 13.25 4.71
C SER A 92 -6.90 14.54 5.55
N ALA A 93 -7.72 14.67 6.58
CA ALA A 93 -7.67 15.83 7.48
C ALA A 93 -6.41 15.87 8.36
N LEU A 94 -5.84 14.70 8.70
CA LEU A 94 -4.67 14.60 9.58
C LEU A 94 -3.34 14.63 8.81
N VAL A 95 -3.32 14.21 7.54
CA VAL A 95 -2.12 14.18 6.69
C VAL A 95 -2.14 15.38 5.75
N SER A 96 -1.39 16.42 6.09
CA SER A 96 -1.46 17.72 5.39
C SER A 96 -0.44 17.92 4.26
N ARG A 97 0.42 16.94 3.97
CA ARG A 97 1.49 17.06 2.96
C ARG A 97 1.25 16.13 1.78
N SER A 98 1.54 16.62 0.56
CA SER A 98 1.61 15.74 -0.61
C SER A 98 2.73 14.70 -0.43
N TYR A 99 2.63 13.58 -1.15
CA TYR A 99 3.65 12.54 -1.11
C TYR A 99 5.01 13.06 -1.60
N VAL A 100 5.01 13.83 -2.68
CA VAL A 100 6.23 14.46 -3.24
C VAL A 100 6.84 15.44 -2.25
N ASP A 101 6.03 16.28 -1.58
CA ASP A 101 6.55 17.19 -0.55
C ASP A 101 7.15 16.45 0.64
N SER A 102 6.56 15.32 1.00
CA SER A 102 7.13 14.44 2.03
C SER A 102 8.48 13.88 1.61
N LEU A 103 8.61 13.42 0.35
CA LEU A 103 9.89 12.91 -0.19
C LEU A 103 10.97 14.01 -0.25
N LYS A 104 10.62 15.23 -0.64
CA LYS A 104 11.56 16.37 -0.67
C LYS A 104 12.13 16.74 0.70
N ASN A 105 11.41 16.42 1.78
CA ASN A 105 11.85 16.68 3.16
C ASN A 105 12.65 15.53 3.78
N LEU A 106 12.86 14.43 3.07
CA LEU A 106 13.71 13.33 3.50
C LEU A 106 15.18 13.54 3.06
N ASP A 107 16.07 12.71 3.60
CA ASP A 107 17.43 12.58 3.09
C ASP A 107 17.38 12.18 1.61
N GLN A 108 17.91 13.03 0.72
CA GLN A 108 17.82 12.85 -0.73
C GLN A 108 18.64 11.67 -1.24
N GLU A 109 19.76 11.33 -0.58
CA GLU A 109 20.53 10.13 -0.91
C GLU A 109 19.76 8.85 -0.57
N LEU A 110 19.02 8.86 0.53
CA LEU A 110 18.12 7.78 0.88
C LEU A 110 17.01 7.63 -0.15
N VAL A 111 16.36 8.73 -0.55
CA VAL A 111 15.30 8.71 -1.57
C VAL A 111 15.86 8.22 -2.90
N LYS A 112 17.00 8.78 -3.35
CA LYS A 112 17.68 8.37 -4.59
C LYS A 112 17.99 6.88 -4.60
N THR A 113 18.54 6.36 -3.51
CA THR A 113 18.81 4.93 -3.36
C THR A 113 17.53 4.10 -3.48
N ALA A 114 16.44 4.53 -2.82
CA ALA A 114 15.17 3.80 -2.83
C ALA A 114 14.52 3.74 -4.22
N VAL A 115 14.68 4.81 -5.04
CA VAL A 115 14.06 4.90 -6.38
C VAL A 115 14.99 4.47 -7.52
N SER A 116 16.24 4.08 -7.23
CA SER A 116 17.24 3.72 -8.24
C SER A 116 17.03 2.34 -8.86
N GLY A 117 16.18 1.50 -8.28
CA GLY A 117 15.93 0.13 -8.75
C GLY A 117 15.27 0.12 -10.14
N GLU A 118 15.86 -0.62 -11.10
CA GLU A 118 15.38 -0.70 -12.49
C GLU A 118 13.90 -1.09 -12.60
N ARG A 119 13.46 -2.08 -11.81
CA ARG A 119 12.06 -2.52 -11.82
C ARG A 119 11.10 -1.47 -11.29
N PHE A 120 11.50 -0.71 -10.28
CA PHE A 120 10.72 0.41 -9.75
C PHE A 120 10.58 1.49 -10.83
N GLN A 121 11.69 1.87 -11.46
CA GLN A 121 11.70 2.89 -12.52
C GLN A 121 10.84 2.50 -13.71
N ALA A 122 10.99 1.27 -14.21
CA ALA A 122 10.16 0.75 -15.29
C ALA A 122 8.67 0.82 -14.93
N CYS A 123 8.29 0.34 -13.75
CA CYS A 123 6.90 0.38 -13.29
C CYS A 123 6.37 1.82 -13.18
N LEU A 124 7.12 2.72 -12.54
CA LEU A 124 6.71 4.12 -12.35
C LEU A 124 6.61 4.87 -13.69
N PHE A 125 7.60 4.72 -14.57
CA PHE A 125 7.67 5.51 -15.80
C PHE A 125 6.74 4.99 -16.90
N GLU A 126 6.42 3.68 -16.90
CA GLU A 126 5.52 3.09 -17.88
C GLU A 126 4.05 3.12 -17.45
N ASN A 127 3.77 3.00 -16.14
CA ASN A 127 2.42 2.80 -15.63
C ASN A 127 1.98 3.85 -14.58
N GLY A 128 2.90 4.73 -14.12
CA GLY A 128 2.58 5.74 -13.13
C GLY A 128 1.58 6.77 -13.64
N GLN A 129 0.66 7.18 -12.78
CA GLN A 129 -0.37 8.18 -13.09
C GLN A 129 -0.12 9.53 -12.40
N ASP A 130 0.78 9.57 -11.41
CA ASP A 130 1.15 10.78 -10.68
C ASP A 130 2.33 11.47 -11.40
N GLN A 131 2.01 12.51 -12.19
CA GLN A 131 3.02 13.22 -12.98
C GLN A 131 4.03 13.97 -12.12
N ASP A 132 3.60 14.52 -10.98
CA ASP A 132 4.49 15.26 -10.07
C ASP A 132 5.54 14.31 -9.47
N LEU A 133 5.11 13.09 -9.10
CA LEU A 133 6.03 12.05 -8.63
C LEU A 133 7.00 11.59 -9.70
N ILE A 134 6.51 11.35 -10.92
CA ILE A 134 7.34 10.94 -12.07
C ILE A 134 8.43 12.00 -12.35
N ASP A 135 8.04 13.26 -12.41
CA ASP A 135 8.96 14.36 -12.71
C ASP A 135 9.98 14.57 -11.60
N TYR A 136 9.54 14.47 -10.34
CA TYR A 136 10.44 14.53 -9.19
C TYR A 136 11.47 13.38 -9.22
N VAL A 137 11.05 12.15 -9.43
CA VAL A 137 11.97 10.99 -9.48
C VAL A 137 12.94 11.11 -10.64
N LYS A 138 12.51 11.53 -11.83
CA LYS A 138 13.39 11.81 -12.96
C LYS A 138 14.45 12.87 -12.62
N SER A 139 14.03 13.96 -11.98
CA SER A 139 14.96 15.03 -11.58
C SER A 139 16.00 14.59 -10.55
N LEU A 140 15.64 13.65 -9.68
CA LEU A 140 16.53 13.11 -8.65
C LEU A 140 17.54 12.11 -9.21
N LEU A 141 17.22 11.43 -10.31
CA LEU A 141 18.07 10.43 -10.95
C LEU A 141 19.01 11.03 -12.03
N ALA A 142 18.73 12.23 -12.47
CA ALA A 142 19.57 12.97 -13.41
C ALA A 142 20.88 13.40 -12.74
#